data_a3d8b3f238326a236d0bb4dc783d55ac
#
_entry.id   a3d8b3f238326a236d0bb4dc783d55ac
#
_cell.length_a   1.000
_cell.length_b   1.000
_cell.length_c   1.000
_cell.angle_alpha   90.00
_cell.angle_beta   90.00
_cell.angle_gamma   90.00
#
_symmetry.space_group_name_H-M   'P 1'
#
loop_
_entity.id
_entity.type
_entity.pdbx_description
1 polymer ?
#
loop_
_entity_poly.entity_id
_entity_poly.type
_entity_poly.pdbx_seq_one_letter_code
_entity_poly.pdbx_strand_id
1 'polypeptide(L)'
;SEAPSFPANARIVAAWFPTKERGTASAIFNSAQYFSLALFSPLLGWLTFAWGWEHVFTVMGVIGFVLTGLWIKLIHNPTDHPRMTQEELKFISENGAVVDMDHKKPGSAAASGPKLHYIKQLLTNRMMLGVFFGQYFINTITWFFLTWFPIYLVQEKGMSILKVGLVASIPALCGFAGGVLGGVFSDHLIKKGKSITLARK
;
A
#
# COMPACT_ATOMS: atom_id res chain seq x y z
N SER A 1 -13.47 -0.86 -7.76
CA SER A 1 -13.46 -0.05 -6.54
C SER A 1 -12.27 -0.42 -5.67
N GLU A 2 -11.36 0.52 -5.44
CA GLU A 2 -10.10 0.30 -4.70
C GLU A 2 -10.26 0.45 -3.17
N ALA A 3 -11.40 0.92 -2.71
CA ALA A 3 -11.66 1.27 -1.32
C ALA A 3 -11.32 0.18 -0.28
N PRO A 4 -11.53 -1.12 -0.51
CA PRO A 4 -11.20 -2.16 0.48
C PRO A 4 -9.72 -2.57 0.47
N SER A 5 -8.90 -2.18 -0.51
CA SER A 5 -7.52 -2.65 -0.66
C SER A 5 -6.63 -2.24 0.52
N PHE A 6 -6.62 -0.96 0.88
CA PHE A 6 -5.79 -0.46 1.98
C PHE A 6 -6.17 -1.05 3.35
N PRO A 7 -7.45 -1.10 3.74
CA PRO A 7 -7.86 -1.78 4.97
C PRO A 7 -7.53 -3.27 4.99
N ALA A 8 -7.71 -3.98 3.86
CA ALA A 8 -7.39 -5.40 3.75
C ALA A 8 -5.87 -5.64 3.94
N ASN A 9 -5.04 -4.81 3.32
CA ASN A 9 -3.60 -4.88 3.45
C ASN A 9 -3.13 -4.57 4.88
N ALA A 10 -3.68 -3.54 5.51
CA ALA A 10 -3.38 -3.21 6.90
C ALA A 10 -3.76 -4.38 7.84
N ARG A 11 -4.87 -5.07 7.55
CA ARG A 11 -5.30 -6.26 8.28
C ARG A 11 -4.32 -7.41 8.11
N ILE A 12 -3.86 -7.71 6.89
CA ILE A 12 -2.87 -8.76 6.61
C ILE A 12 -1.57 -8.46 7.36
N VAL A 13 -1.06 -7.22 7.28
CA VAL A 13 0.15 -6.83 8.01
C VAL A 13 -0.03 -6.98 9.52
N ALA A 14 -1.20 -6.64 10.07
CA ALA A 14 -1.47 -6.79 11.50
C ALA A 14 -1.59 -8.25 11.94
N ALA A 15 -2.09 -9.14 11.06
CA ALA A 15 -2.24 -10.57 11.33
C ALA A 15 -0.94 -11.36 11.26
N TRP A 16 -0.10 -11.04 10.26
CA TRP A 16 1.10 -11.83 9.93
C TRP A 16 2.38 -11.31 10.57
N PHE A 17 2.46 -10.01 10.89
CA PHE A 17 3.70 -9.40 11.35
C PHE A 17 3.66 -9.00 12.84
N PRO A 18 4.73 -9.33 13.60
CA PRO A 18 4.94 -8.82 14.94
C PRO A 18 4.92 -7.29 14.98
N THR A 19 4.55 -6.73 16.14
CA THR A 19 4.43 -5.26 16.30
C THR A 19 5.71 -4.50 15.93
N LYS A 20 6.89 -5.10 16.15
CA LYS A 20 8.19 -4.49 15.85
C LYS A 20 8.52 -4.42 14.36
N GLU A 21 7.91 -5.27 13.53
CA GLU A 21 8.19 -5.40 12.09
C GLU A 21 7.09 -4.79 11.21
N ARG A 22 5.96 -4.41 11.79
CA ARG A 22 4.83 -3.81 11.06
C ARG A 22 5.20 -2.53 10.32
N GLY A 23 6.14 -1.74 10.85
CA GLY A 23 6.62 -0.51 10.22
C GLY A 23 7.25 -0.80 8.86
N THR A 24 8.21 -1.70 8.83
CA THR A 24 8.91 -2.12 7.60
C THR A 24 7.96 -2.82 6.63
N ALA A 25 7.12 -3.75 7.11
CA ALA A 25 6.13 -4.43 6.26
C ALA A 25 5.17 -3.44 5.60
N SER A 26 4.63 -2.48 6.35
CA SER A 26 3.76 -1.44 5.83
C SER A 26 4.49 -0.51 4.84
N ALA A 27 5.76 -0.17 5.11
CA ALA A 27 6.55 0.67 4.22
C ALA A 27 6.81 -0.03 2.87
N ILE A 28 7.20 -1.30 2.88
CA ILE A 28 7.39 -2.12 1.68
C ILE A 28 6.08 -2.21 0.90
N PHE A 29 4.98 -2.49 1.58
CA PHE A 29 3.67 -2.62 0.98
C PHE A 29 3.20 -1.33 0.30
N ASN A 30 3.32 -0.19 0.99
CA ASN A 30 2.97 1.12 0.41
C ASN A 30 3.92 1.50 -0.74
N SER A 31 5.20 1.13 -0.65
CA SER A 31 6.18 1.41 -1.70
C SER A 31 5.93 0.59 -2.96
N ALA A 32 5.32 -0.59 -2.85
CA ALA A 32 4.96 -1.42 -4.00
C ALA A 32 4.05 -0.70 -5.00
N GLN A 33 3.22 0.24 -4.55
CA GLN A 33 2.40 1.09 -5.43
C GLN A 33 3.27 1.94 -6.37
N TYR A 34 4.32 2.55 -5.85
CA TYR A 34 5.26 3.34 -6.67
C TYR A 34 6.07 2.45 -7.60
N PHE A 35 6.48 1.28 -7.14
CA PHE A 35 7.17 0.31 -7.97
C PHE A 35 6.30 -0.17 -9.13
N SER A 36 5.01 -0.43 -8.89
CA SER A 36 4.08 -0.81 -9.95
C SER A 36 3.94 0.28 -11.01
N LEU A 37 3.84 1.55 -10.61
CA LEU A 37 3.83 2.68 -11.53
C LEU A 37 5.11 2.74 -12.38
N ALA A 38 6.27 2.56 -11.76
CA ALA A 38 7.55 2.56 -12.46
C ALA A 38 7.65 1.43 -13.50
N LEU A 39 7.15 0.23 -13.15
CA LEU A 39 7.17 -0.94 -14.02
C LEU A 39 6.14 -0.86 -15.14
N PHE A 40 4.91 -0.48 -14.80
CA PHE A 40 3.80 -0.50 -15.75
C PHE A 40 3.78 0.71 -16.69
N SER A 41 4.32 1.88 -16.30
CA SER A 41 4.35 3.05 -17.19
C SER A 41 5.03 2.78 -18.52
N PRO A 42 6.28 2.26 -18.59
CA PRO A 42 6.91 1.93 -19.87
C PRO A 42 6.21 0.77 -20.58
N LEU A 43 5.70 -0.23 -19.84
CA LEU A 43 4.97 -1.35 -20.41
C LEU A 43 3.68 -0.90 -21.11
N LEU A 44 2.91 -0.06 -20.45
CA LEU A 44 1.66 0.49 -21.00
C LEU A 44 1.92 1.43 -22.16
N GLY A 45 3.00 2.23 -22.09
CA GLY A 45 3.45 3.07 -23.20
C GLY A 45 3.82 2.24 -24.42
N TRP A 46 4.55 1.14 -24.25
CA TRP A 46 4.89 0.20 -25.30
C TRP A 46 3.67 -0.52 -25.89
N LEU A 47 2.77 -1.05 -25.02
CA LEU A 47 1.54 -1.69 -25.44
C LEU A 47 0.66 -0.74 -26.27
N THR A 48 0.50 0.50 -25.82
CA THR A 48 -0.28 1.53 -26.52
C THR A 48 0.32 1.84 -27.87
N PHE A 49 1.65 1.92 -27.97
CA PHE A 49 2.36 2.16 -29.24
C PHE A 49 2.25 1.00 -30.20
N ALA A 50 2.39 -0.26 -29.72
CA ALA A 50 2.44 -1.45 -30.57
C ALA A 50 1.05 -1.95 -31.01
N TRP A 51 0.07 -1.92 -30.12
CA TRP A 51 -1.24 -2.57 -30.35
C TRP A 51 -2.44 -1.64 -30.14
N GLY A 52 -2.21 -0.39 -29.74
CA GLY A 52 -3.26 0.56 -29.45
C GLY A 52 -3.79 0.48 -28.02
N TRP A 53 -4.48 1.52 -27.59
CA TRP A 53 -4.97 1.68 -26.22
C TRP A 53 -6.03 0.64 -25.81
N GLU A 54 -6.79 0.09 -26.77
CA GLU A 54 -7.85 -0.88 -26.50
C GLU A 54 -7.29 -2.19 -25.93
N HIS A 55 -6.15 -2.65 -26.44
CA HIS A 55 -5.50 -3.87 -26.00
C HIS A 55 -4.91 -3.77 -24.60
N VAL A 56 -4.60 -2.56 -24.14
CA VAL A 56 -4.12 -2.31 -22.78
C VAL A 56 -5.15 -2.80 -21.76
N PHE A 57 -6.43 -2.49 -21.96
CA PHE A 57 -7.49 -2.92 -21.04
C PHE A 57 -7.64 -4.45 -21.03
N THR A 58 -7.56 -5.08 -22.19
CA THR A 58 -7.66 -6.54 -22.31
C THR A 58 -6.51 -7.23 -21.57
N VAL A 59 -5.25 -6.80 -21.81
CA VAL A 59 -4.06 -7.37 -21.18
C VAL A 59 -4.11 -7.17 -19.66
N MET A 60 -4.41 -5.95 -19.21
CA MET A 60 -4.51 -5.66 -17.78
C MET A 60 -5.66 -6.39 -17.11
N GLY A 61 -6.78 -6.58 -17.81
CA GLY A 61 -7.90 -7.38 -17.33
C GLY A 61 -7.51 -8.85 -17.13
N VAL A 62 -6.84 -9.46 -18.09
CA VAL A 62 -6.34 -10.85 -17.98
C VAL A 62 -5.37 -11.00 -16.81
N ILE A 63 -4.39 -10.07 -16.69
CA ILE A 63 -3.45 -10.06 -15.56
C ILE A 63 -4.21 -9.96 -14.24
N GLY A 64 -5.22 -9.09 -14.16
CA GLY A 64 -6.07 -8.92 -12.97
C GLY A 64 -6.79 -10.22 -12.57
N PHE A 65 -7.36 -10.94 -13.54
CA PHE A 65 -8.00 -12.25 -13.28
C PHE A 65 -7.00 -13.30 -12.78
N VAL A 66 -5.82 -13.38 -13.39
CA VAL A 66 -4.76 -14.30 -12.96
C VAL A 66 -4.32 -13.98 -11.54
N LEU A 67 -4.07 -12.70 -11.24
CA LEU A 67 -3.69 -12.26 -9.89
C LEU A 67 -4.78 -12.53 -8.86
N THR A 68 -6.05 -12.34 -9.22
CA THR A 68 -7.19 -12.66 -8.34
C THR A 68 -7.23 -14.16 -8.03
N GLY A 69 -7.04 -15.01 -9.03
CA GLY A 69 -6.98 -16.46 -8.82
C GLY A 69 -5.81 -16.88 -7.91
N LEU A 70 -4.64 -16.28 -8.11
CA LEU A 70 -3.47 -16.49 -7.25
C LEU A 70 -3.72 -16.01 -5.82
N TRP A 71 -4.35 -14.84 -5.67
CA TRP A 71 -4.70 -14.27 -4.36
C TRP A 71 -5.59 -15.22 -3.56
N ILE A 72 -6.69 -15.69 -4.15
CA ILE A 72 -7.63 -16.60 -3.50
C ILE A 72 -6.94 -17.92 -3.08
N LYS A 73 -5.96 -18.38 -3.87
CA LYS A 73 -5.25 -19.63 -3.61
C LYS A 73 -4.13 -19.50 -2.57
N LEU A 74 -3.49 -18.33 -2.47
CA LEU A 74 -2.27 -18.14 -1.67
C LEU A 74 -2.53 -17.41 -0.35
N ILE A 75 -3.51 -16.51 -0.31
CA ILE A 75 -3.75 -15.70 0.89
C ILE A 75 -4.76 -16.41 1.81
N HIS A 76 -4.27 -16.81 2.96
CA HIS A 76 -5.05 -17.44 4.03
C HIS A 76 -4.81 -16.66 5.33
N ASN A 77 -5.70 -16.82 6.30
CA ASN A 77 -5.42 -16.33 7.65
C ASN A 77 -4.30 -17.17 8.30
N PRO A 78 -3.52 -16.61 9.23
CA PRO A 78 -2.45 -17.36 9.90
C PRO A 78 -2.95 -18.65 10.55
N THR A 79 -4.18 -18.65 11.09
CA THR A 79 -4.81 -19.81 11.72
C THR A 79 -5.17 -20.93 10.76
N ASP A 80 -5.48 -20.60 9.50
CA ASP A 80 -5.99 -21.53 8.49
C ASP A 80 -4.93 -21.90 7.43
N HIS A 81 -3.71 -21.38 7.60
CA HIS A 81 -2.66 -21.58 6.61
C HIS A 81 -2.09 -23.00 6.67
N PRO A 82 -2.12 -23.78 5.55
CA PRO A 82 -1.79 -25.20 5.55
C PRO A 82 -0.32 -25.51 5.87
N ARG A 83 0.59 -24.53 5.78
CA ARG A 83 2.03 -24.69 6.05
C ARG A 83 2.49 -24.00 7.32
N MET A 84 1.56 -23.43 8.11
CA MET A 84 1.91 -22.73 9.34
C MET A 84 2.17 -23.75 10.46
N THR A 85 3.35 -23.65 11.08
CA THR A 85 3.69 -24.46 12.24
C THR A 85 3.10 -23.84 13.51
N GLN A 86 2.72 -24.67 14.48
CA GLN A 86 2.18 -24.20 15.78
C GLN A 86 3.18 -23.32 16.54
N GLU A 87 4.47 -23.57 16.38
CA GLU A 87 5.55 -22.76 16.96
C GLU A 87 5.61 -21.36 16.34
N GLU A 88 5.48 -21.26 15.00
CA GLU A 88 5.45 -19.98 14.28
C GLU A 88 4.20 -19.17 14.66
N LEU A 89 3.03 -19.83 14.73
CA LEU A 89 1.78 -19.19 15.15
C LEU A 89 1.89 -18.62 16.56
N LYS A 90 2.50 -19.39 17.47
CA LYS A 90 2.74 -18.96 18.85
C LYS A 90 3.73 -17.80 18.89
N PHE A 91 4.83 -17.88 18.14
CA PHE A 91 5.83 -16.82 18.06
C PHE A 91 5.23 -15.49 17.60
N ILE A 92 4.47 -15.47 16.49
CA ILE A 92 3.87 -14.22 15.99
C ILE A 92 2.79 -13.68 16.95
N SER A 93 2.01 -14.56 17.57
CA SER A 93 0.98 -14.20 18.55
C SER A 93 1.59 -13.57 19.80
N GLU A 94 2.63 -14.17 20.39
CA GLU A 94 3.33 -13.64 21.57
C GLU A 94 4.05 -12.31 21.28
N ASN A 95 4.48 -12.07 20.05
CA ASN A 95 5.09 -10.81 19.62
C ASN A 95 4.08 -9.76 19.12
N GLY A 96 2.79 -9.95 19.43
CA GLY A 96 1.74 -8.95 19.25
C GLY A 96 1.07 -8.96 17.88
N ALA A 97 1.22 -10.02 17.07
CA ALA A 97 0.40 -10.20 15.89
C ALA A 97 -1.06 -10.53 16.29
N VAL A 98 -2.01 -9.99 15.54
CA VAL A 98 -3.44 -10.23 15.80
C VAL A 98 -3.90 -11.38 14.92
N VAL A 99 -3.53 -12.60 15.32
CA VAL A 99 -3.78 -13.82 14.51
C VAL A 99 -5.25 -14.22 14.47
N ASP A 100 -6.06 -13.81 15.44
CA ASP A 100 -7.46 -14.22 15.63
C ASP A 100 -8.44 -13.07 15.44
N MET A 101 -8.41 -12.41 14.27
CA MET A 101 -9.30 -11.28 13.98
C MET A 101 -10.72 -11.71 13.59
N ASP A 102 -10.91 -12.96 13.15
CA ASP A 102 -12.19 -13.46 12.65
C ASP A 102 -13.01 -14.20 13.70
N HIS A 103 -12.37 -14.77 14.70
CA HIS A 103 -13.08 -15.40 15.82
C HIS A 103 -13.50 -14.34 16.82
N LYS A 104 -14.74 -13.87 16.71
CA LYS A 104 -15.37 -13.04 17.72
C LYS A 104 -15.37 -13.81 19.03
N LYS A 105 -14.67 -13.31 20.06
CA LYS A 105 -14.87 -13.82 21.43
C LYS A 105 -16.37 -13.77 21.76
N PRO A 106 -16.97 -14.87 22.22
CA PRO A 106 -18.35 -14.85 22.72
C PRO A 106 -18.43 -13.80 23.83
N GLY A 107 -19.20 -12.73 23.64
CA GLY A 107 -19.30 -11.61 24.58
C GLY A 107 -18.73 -10.28 24.07
N SER A 108 -18.01 -10.21 22.97
CA SER A 108 -17.74 -8.95 22.30
C SER A 108 -19.06 -8.46 21.68
N ALA A 109 -19.63 -7.42 22.27
CA ALA A 109 -20.85 -6.79 21.79
C ALA A 109 -20.72 -6.58 20.28
N ALA A 110 -21.69 -7.11 19.53
CA ALA A 110 -21.80 -6.90 18.11
C ALA A 110 -21.51 -5.44 17.83
N ALA A 111 -20.47 -5.16 17.04
CA ALA A 111 -20.09 -3.81 16.73
C ALA A 111 -21.34 -3.11 16.21
N SER A 112 -21.98 -2.35 17.07
CA SER A 112 -23.03 -1.44 16.65
C SER A 112 -22.41 -0.62 15.53
N GLY A 113 -23.06 -0.56 14.36
CA GLY A 113 -22.55 0.07 13.15
C GLY A 113 -21.93 1.45 13.41
N PRO A 114 -21.27 2.06 12.43
CA PRO A 114 -20.47 3.25 12.63
C PRO A 114 -21.30 4.33 13.33
N LYS A 115 -21.04 4.53 14.63
CA LYS A 115 -21.71 5.58 15.38
C LYS A 115 -21.14 6.91 14.93
N LEU A 116 -21.98 7.82 14.48
CA LEU A 116 -21.59 9.17 14.06
C LEU A 116 -20.70 9.87 15.12
N HIS A 117 -20.88 9.52 16.37
CA HIS A 117 -20.06 10.02 17.48
C HIS A 117 -18.56 9.70 17.30
N TYR A 118 -18.20 8.48 16.88
CA TYR A 118 -16.79 8.13 16.64
C TYR A 118 -16.20 8.86 15.45
N ILE A 119 -17.00 9.07 14.41
CA ILE A 119 -16.58 9.88 13.24
C ILE A 119 -16.28 11.31 13.68
N LYS A 120 -17.17 11.90 14.49
CA LYS A 120 -16.96 13.24 15.03
C LYS A 120 -15.70 13.32 15.89
N GLN A 121 -15.46 12.33 16.77
CA GLN A 121 -14.22 12.28 17.58
C GLN A 121 -12.96 12.18 16.72
N LEU A 122 -12.96 11.36 15.65
CA LEU A 122 -11.84 11.25 14.73
C LEU A 122 -11.57 12.56 13.99
N LEU A 123 -12.61 13.22 13.50
CA LEU A 123 -12.51 14.49 12.78
C LEU A 123 -12.14 15.68 13.68
N THR A 124 -12.35 15.58 14.99
CA THR A 124 -12.00 16.64 15.95
C THR A 124 -10.59 16.43 16.55
N ASN A 125 -10.01 15.23 16.39
CA ASN A 125 -8.70 14.93 16.96
C ASN A 125 -7.60 15.62 16.13
N ARG A 126 -6.82 16.52 16.78
CA ARG A 126 -5.74 17.30 16.15
C ARG A 126 -4.70 16.43 15.44
N MET A 127 -4.38 15.26 16.00
CA MET A 127 -3.44 14.33 15.39
C MET A 127 -4.01 13.74 14.10
N MET A 128 -5.28 13.33 14.10
CA MET A 128 -5.95 12.79 12.92
C MET A 128 -6.10 13.85 11.82
N LEU A 129 -6.41 15.09 12.17
CA LEU A 129 -6.44 16.19 11.21
C LEU A 129 -5.07 16.39 10.54
N GLY A 130 -3.98 16.33 11.31
CA GLY A 130 -2.63 16.39 10.74
C GLY A 130 -2.35 15.26 9.74
N VAL A 131 -2.78 14.05 10.05
CA VAL A 131 -2.65 12.89 9.13
C VAL A 131 -3.50 13.11 7.88
N PHE A 132 -4.74 13.56 8.00
CA PHE A 132 -5.62 13.81 6.85
C PHE A 132 -5.07 14.88 5.92
N PHE A 133 -4.60 16.01 6.45
CA PHE A 133 -3.97 17.07 5.64
C PHE A 133 -2.68 16.59 4.99
N GLY A 134 -1.81 15.90 5.73
CA GLY A 134 -0.60 15.31 5.18
C GLY A 134 -0.88 14.37 4.02
N GLN A 135 -1.84 13.46 4.20
CA GLN A 135 -2.25 12.51 3.17
C GLN A 135 -2.88 13.20 1.95
N TYR A 136 -3.67 14.27 2.18
CA TYR A 136 -4.23 15.06 1.11
C TYR A 136 -3.15 15.68 0.21
N PHE A 137 -2.13 16.32 0.80
CA PHE A 137 -1.04 16.92 0.02
C PHE A 137 -0.18 15.89 -0.70
N ILE A 138 0.13 14.76 -0.06
CA ILE A 138 0.86 13.65 -0.70
C ILE A 138 0.08 13.14 -1.91
N ASN A 139 -1.22 12.89 -1.76
CA ASN A 139 -2.05 12.43 -2.86
C ASN A 139 -2.13 13.47 -3.98
N THR A 140 -2.25 14.76 -3.67
CA THR A 140 -2.29 15.84 -4.67
C THR A 140 -1.02 15.82 -5.53
N ILE A 141 0.16 15.72 -4.92
CA ILE A 141 1.43 15.64 -5.64
C ILE A 141 1.49 14.36 -6.47
N THR A 142 1.08 13.23 -5.92
CA THR A 142 1.06 11.94 -6.63
C THR A 142 0.17 12.00 -7.87
N TRP A 143 -1.04 12.55 -7.74
CA TRP A 143 -1.97 12.72 -8.86
C TRP A 143 -1.47 13.69 -9.91
N PHE A 144 -0.74 14.76 -9.51
CA PHE A 144 -0.07 15.64 -10.44
C PHE A 144 0.92 14.88 -11.32
N PHE A 145 1.83 14.11 -10.73
CA PHE A 145 2.81 13.32 -11.47
C PHE A 145 2.17 12.21 -12.32
N LEU A 146 1.05 11.66 -11.88
CA LEU A 146 0.36 10.60 -12.60
C LEU A 146 -0.40 11.12 -13.83
N THR A 147 -1.03 12.29 -13.73
CA THR A 147 -1.96 12.79 -14.73
C THR A 147 -1.37 13.92 -15.57
N TRP A 148 -0.92 14.98 -14.92
CA TRP A 148 -0.49 16.20 -15.62
C TRP A 148 0.92 16.12 -16.17
N PHE A 149 1.83 15.48 -15.47
CA PHE A 149 3.22 15.39 -15.90
C PHE A 149 3.40 14.65 -17.24
N PRO A 150 2.76 13.49 -17.50
CA PRO A 150 2.81 12.86 -18.83
C PRO A 150 2.21 13.74 -19.93
N ILE A 151 1.09 14.41 -19.67
CA ILE A 151 0.46 15.31 -20.62
C ILE A 151 1.39 16.47 -20.97
N TYR A 152 2.01 17.10 -19.99
CA TYR A 152 3.00 18.15 -20.17
C TYR A 152 4.18 17.69 -21.04
N LEU A 153 4.69 16.48 -20.81
CA LEU A 153 5.80 15.93 -21.60
C LEU A 153 5.43 15.72 -23.07
N VAL A 154 4.18 15.31 -23.36
CA VAL A 154 3.70 15.14 -24.74
C VAL A 154 3.44 16.49 -25.38
N GLN A 155 2.66 17.34 -24.76
CA GLN A 155 2.15 18.58 -25.37
C GLN A 155 3.20 19.69 -25.45
N GLU A 156 3.93 19.92 -24.37
CA GLU A 156 4.87 21.04 -24.30
C GLU A 156 6.30 20.65 -24.72
N LYS A 157 6.70 19.41 -24.49
CA LYS A 157 8.05 18.91 -24.83
C LYS A 157 8.09 18.10 -26.13
N GLY A 158 6.94 17.82 -26.74
CA GLY A 158 6.86 17.05 -27.99
C GLY A 158 7.41 15.63 -27.89
N MET A 159 7.42 15.04 -26.70
CA MET A 159 7.98 13.71 -26.50
C MET A 159 7.03 12.63 -27.03
N SER A 160 7.61 11.57 -27.62
CA SER A 160 6.83 10.41 -28.03
C SER A 160 6.27 9.64 -26.82
N ILE A 161 5.13 8.99 -26.99
CA ILE A 161 4.45 8.21 -25.94
C ILE A 161 5.41 7.21 -25.25
N LEU A 162 6.27 6.57 -26.04
CA LEU A 162 7.26 5.63 -25.53
C LEU A 162 8.28 6.30 -24.59
N LYS A 163 8.81 7.48 -24.99
CA LYS A 163 9.72 8.26 -24.15
C LYS A 163 9.03 8.77 -22.88
N VAL A 164 7.78 9.19 -23.00
CA VAL A 164 6.98 9.63 -21.85
C VAL A 164 6.78 8.51 -20.84
N GLY A 165 6.48 7.27 -21.28
CA GLY A 165 6.38 6.11 -20.40
C GLY A 165 7.66 5.86 -19.59
N LEU A 166 8.84 6.02 -20.21
CA LEU A 166 10.13 5.88 -19.54
C LEU A 166 10.40 7.04 -18.55
N VAL A 167 10.19 8.28 -18.97
CA VAL A 167 10.48 9.46 -18.14
C VAL A 167 9.49 9.55 -16.95
N ALA A 168 8.23 9.19 -17.16
CA ALA A 168 7.20 9.18 -16.11
C ALA A 168 7.46 8.10 -15.04
N SER A 169 8.27 7.08 -15.33
CA SER A 169 8.66 6.08 -14.34
C SER A 169 9.70 6.58 -13.32
N ILE A 170 10.48 7.63 -13.65
CA ILE A 170 11.55 8.14 -12.77
C ILE A 170 11.02 8.66 -11.43
N PRO A 171 10.01 9.55 -11.37
CA PRO A 171 9.42 9.99 -10.10
C PRO A 171 8.87 8.82 -9.26
N ALA A 172 8.30 7.82 -9.92
CA ALA A 172 7.78 6.63 -9.25
C ALA A 172 8.90 5.78 -8.63
N LEU A 173 10.03 5.60 -9.33
CA LEU A 173 11.22 4.93 -8.79
C LEU A 173 11.80 5.68 -7.58
N CYS A 174 11.87 7.01 -7.66
CA CYS A 174 12.29 7.84 -6.54
C CYS A 174 11.32 7.70 -5.34
N GLY A 175 10.02 7.65 -5.60
CA GLY A 175 8.99 7.43 -4.57
C GLY A 175 9.12 6.06 -3.90
N PHE A 176 9.36 5.01 -4.68
CA PHE A 176 9.63 3.66 -4.17
C PHE A 176 10.88 3.63 -3.29
N ALA A 177 12.01 4.12 -3.81
CA ALA A 177 13.27 4.15 -3.08
C ALA A 177 13.15 4.98 -1.78
N GLY A 178 12.53 6.15 -1.85
CA GLY A 178 12.28 7.00 -0.69
C GLY A 178 11.40 6.35 0.36
N GLY A 179 10.35 5.64 -0.05
CA GLY A 179 9.45 4.91 0.85
C GLY A 179 10.17 3.78 1.60
N VAL A 180 10.92 2.95 0.88
CA VAL A 180 11.68 1.84 1.48
C VAL A 180 12.79 2.38 2.40
N LEU A 181 13.62 3.31 1.90
CA LEU A 181 14.71 3.89 2.68
C LEU A 181 14.21 4.63 3.92
N GLY A 182 13.11 5.37 3.81
CA GLY A 182 12.48 6.05 4.94
C GLY A 182 12.00 5.08 6.02
N GLY A 183 11.39 3.95 5.63
CA GLY A 183 11.00 2.89 6.56
C GLY A 183 12.19 2.27 7.29
N VAL A 184 13.21 1.85 6.54
CA VAL A 184 14.44 1.25 7.10
C VAL A 184 15.17 2.24 8.01
N PHE A 185 15.28 3.51 7.62
CA PHE A 185 15.90 4.55 8.41
C PHE A 185 15.16 4.82 9.72
N SER A 186 13.83 4.88 9.66
CA SER A 186 12.98 5.03 10.85
C SER A 186 13.20 3.89 11.85
N ASP A 187 13.18 2.64 11.35
CA ASP A 187 13.37 1.46 12.21
C ASP A 187 14.78 1.38 12.78
N HIS A 188 15.80 1.82 12.02
CA HIS A 188 17.17 1.93 12.51
C HIS A 188 17.30 2.95 13.66
N LEU A 189 16.63 4.10 13.57
CA LEU A 189 16.61 5.09 14.65
C LEU A 189 15.93 4.56 15.91
N ILE A 190 14.84 3.80 15.76
CA ILE A 190 14.14 3.17 16.89
C ILE A 190 15.04 2.12 17.56
N LYS A 191 15.74 1.30 16.76
CA LYS A 191 16.72 0.33 17.29
C LYS A 191 17.88 0.98 18.05
N LYS A 192 18.26 2.21 17.69
CA LYS A 192 19.25 3.02 18.42
C LYS A 192 18.70 3.71 19.68
N GLY A 193 17.50 3.38 20.12
CA GLY A 193 16.90 3.92 21.36
C GLY A 193 16.29 5.31 21.25
N LYS A 194 16.08 5.83 20.02
CA LYS A 194 15.34 7.08 19.82
C LYS A 194 13.85 6.84 20.04
N SER A 195 13.14 7.84 20.56
CA SER A 195 11.70 7.73 20.74
C SER A 195 10.99 7.53 19.39
N ILE A 196 9.93 6.72 19.37
CA ILE A 196 9.11 6.44 18.17
C ILE A 196 8.60 7.75 17.54
N THR A 197 8.23 8.72 18.38
CA THR A 197 7.76 10.03 17.91
C THR A 197 8.86 10.81 17.19
N LEU A 198 10.13 10.75 17.65
CA LEU A 198 11.24 11.41 17.00
C LEU A 198 11.69 10.70 15.73
N ALA A 199 11.63 9.37 15.69
CA ALA A 199 12.04 8.58 14.56
C ALA A 199 11.06 8.65 13.38
N ARG A 200 9.79 9.02 13.64
CA ARG A 200 8.71 9.09 12.65
C ARG A 200 8.22 10.51 12.34
N LYS A 201 8.84 11.53 12.91
CA LYS A 201 8.67 12.95 12.55
C LYS A 201 9.71 13.35 11.52
#